data_e41061e8b528313f3b420dd30cc8aaf5
#
_entry.id   e41061e8b528313f3b420dd30cc8aaf5
#
_cell.length_a   1.000
_cell.length_b   1.000
_cell.length_c   1.000
_cell.angle_alpha   90.00
_cell.angle_beta   90.00
_cell.angle_gamma   90.00
#
_symmetry.space_group_name_H-M   'P 1'
#
loop_
_entity.id
_entity.type
_entity.pdbx_description
1 polymer ?
#
loop_
_entity_poly.entity_id
_entity_poly.type
_entity_poly.pdbx_seq_one_letter_code
_entity_poly.pdbx_strand_id
1 'polypeptide(L)'
;HIGGRGKAGGVKLAKTPQEAYEKAEKILGMDIKGLTVNQVLVAQAVDIAHEAYVGIIMDRQTKRAVFMVSAAGGIDIEEVARDTPEKIHKLAVDPFLGLLPNQARMLAFKLYVDPKIAGQAAKILTQLYNTFIESDASLAEINPLVTTSDGQLWAVDGKMNIDDNALFKHKDIEAMRDLEVEEPTEVEA
;
A
#
# COMPACT_ATOMS: atom_id res chain seq x y z
N HIS A 1 7.01 6.62 -7.25
CA HIS A 1 6.22 6.84 -6.03
C HIS A 1 7.10 7.41 -4.91
N ILE A 2 6.99 8.72 -4.61
CA ILE A 2 7.82 9.39 -3.61
C ILE A 2 7.07 9.56 -2.29
N GLY A 3 7.68 9.10 -1.17
CA GLY A 3 7.20 9.37 0.18
C GLY A 3 7.30 10.86 0.56
N GLY A 4 6.37 11.35 1.41
CA GLY A 4 6.38 12.74 1.87
C GLY A 4 5.64 13.73 0.96
N ARG A 5 4.91 13.27 -0.05
CA ARG A 5 4.07 14.10 -0.94
C ARG A 5 3.17 15.07 -0.18
N GLY A 6 2.54 14.60 0.89
CA GLY A 6 1.67 15.44 1.72
C GLY A 6 2.41 16.59 2.38
N LYS A 7 3.59 16.33 2.96
CA LYS A 7 4.47 17.35 3.60
C LYS A 7 4.96 18.38 2.56
N ALA A 8 5.20 17.96 1.33
CA ALA A 8 5.60 18.81 0.22
C ALA A 8 4.45 19.62 -0.41
N GLY A 9 3.21 19.43 0.05
CA GLY A 9 2.03 20.13 -0.50
C GLY A 9 1.41 19.49 -1.74
N GLY A 10 1.89 18.30 -2.14
CA GLY A 10 1.38 17.53 -3.28
C GLY A 10 0.05 16.81 -3.04
N VAL A 11 -0.51 16.88 -1.81
CA VAL A 11 -1.83 16.33 -1.48
C VAL A 11 -2.72 17.45 -0.94
N LYS A 12 -3.88 17.64 -1.54
CA LYS A 12 -4.83 18.70 -1.18
C LYS A 12 -6.26 18.16 -1.19
N LEU A 13 -7.06 18.57 -0.21
CA LEU A 13 -8.50 18.32 -0.19
C LEU A 13 -9.23 19.39 -1.00
N ALA A 14 -10.23 18.98 -1.77
CA ALA A 14 -11.12 19.85 -2.51
C ALA A 14 -12.58 19.49 -2.19
N LYS A 15 -13.43 20.49 -2.06
CA LYS A 15 -14.86 20.31 -1.77
C LYS A 15 -15.73 20.36 -3.01
N THR A 16 -15.21 20.91 -4.09
CA THR A 16 -15.91 21.05 -5.37
C THR A 16 -15.02 20.66 -6.53
N PRO A 17 -15.58 20.28 -7.69
CA PRO A 17 -14.78 20.02 -8.90
C PRO A 17 -13.91 21.21 -9.30
N GLN A 18 -14.40 22.45 -9.15
CA GLN A 18 -13.64 23.65 -9.46
C GLN A 18 -12.42 23.81 -8.56
N GLU A 19 -12.60 23.60 -7.23
CA GLU A 19 -11.46 23.60 -6.31
C GLU A 19 -10.47 22.49 -6.62
N ALA A 20 -10.92 21.32 -7.05
CA ALA A 20 -10.06 20.22 -7.43
C ALA A 20 -9.20 20.59 -8.63
N TYR A 21 -9.80 21.22 -9.66
CA TYR A 21 -9.08 21.72 -10.82
C TYR A 21 -7.99 22.74 -10.44
N GLU A 22 -8.34 23.77 -9.68
CA GLU A 22 -7.40 24.81 -9.25
C GLU A 22 -6.23 24.26 -8.41
N LYS A 23 -6.50 23.23 -7.58
CA LYS A 23 -5.47 22.58 -6.78
C LYS A 23 -4.61 21.66 -7.63
N ALA A 24 -5.18 20.95 -8.58
CA ALA A 24 -4.45 20.13 -9.53
C ALA A 24 -3.48 20.98 -10.38
N GLU A 25 -3.97 22.13 -10.89
CA GLU A 25 -3.15 23.06 -11.67
C GLU A 25 -1.92 23.58 -10.88
N LYS A 26 -2.09 23.80 -9.56
CA LYS A 26 -0.97 24.21 -8.68
C LYS A 26 -0.01 23.08 -8.33
N ILE A 27 -0.45 21.84 -8.36
CA ILE A 27 0.37 20.67 -8.05
C ILE A 27 1.15 20.22 -9.28
N LEU A 28 0.56 20.31 -10.48
CA LEU A 28 1.24 20.03 -11.73
C LEU A 28 2.42 20.97 -11.92
N GLY A 29 3.56 20.42 -12.30
CA GLY A 29 4.82 21.15 -12.47
C GLY A 29 5.58 21.43 -11.15
N MET A 30 5.05 21.07 -9.97
CA MET A 30 5.81 21.16 -8.73
C MET A 30 7.02 20.24 -8.75
N ASP A 31 8.13 20.68 -8.17
CA ASP A 31 9.23 19.78 -7.80
C ASP A 31 8.99 19.16 -6.41
N ILE A 32 8.99 17.84 -6.35
CA ILE A 32 8.92 17.09 -5.09
C ILE A 32 10.15 16.19 -5.00
N LYS A 33 11.12 16.58 -4.21
CA LYS A 33 12.39 15.85 -4.01
C LYS A 33 13.14 15.58 -5.32
N GLY A 34 13.18 16.55 -6.22
CA GLY A 34 13.89 16.46 -7.49
C GLY A 34 13.09 15.81 -8.62
N LEU A 35 11.85 15.40 -8.39
CA LEU A 35 10.96 14.90 -9.44
C LEU A 35 9.84 15.90 -9.73
N THR A 36 9.69 16.23 -11.01
CA THR A 36 8.60 17.08 -11.50
C THR A 36 7.30 16.30 -11.52
N VAL A 37 6.22 16.89 -10.97
CA VAL A 37 4.88 16.30 -10.99
C VAL A 37 4.27 16.49 -12.37
N ASN A 38 4.16 15.42 -13.14
CA ASN A 38 3.57 15.41 -14.48
C ASN A 38 2.09 15.00 -14.47
N GLN A 39 1.63 14.31 -13.41
CA GLN A 39 0.27 13.79 -13.30
C GLN A 39 -0.25 13.97 -11.88
N VAL A 40 -1.57 14.16 -11.74
CA VAL A 40 -2.28 14.18 -10.46
C VAL A 40 -3.41 13.17 -10.47
N LEU A 41 -3.57 12.46 -9.35
CA LEU A 41 -4.70 11.58 -9.11
C LEU A 41 -5.78 12.36 -8.34
N VAL A 42 -6.99 12.40 -8.86
CA VAL A 42 -8.16 12.93 -8.15
C VAL A 42 -8.98 11.75 -7.65
N ALA A 43 -9.07 11.61 -6.34
CA ALA A 43 -9.79 10.51 -5.68
C ALA A 43 -10.84 11.07 -4.72
N GLN A 44 -11.87 10.27 -4.44
CA GLN A 44 -12.84 10.59 -3.41
C GLN A 44 -12.15 10.70 -2.04
N ALA A 45 -12.42 11.78 -1.31
CA ALA A 45 -11.95 11.91 0.06
C ALA A 45 -12.73 10.97 0.98
N VAL A 46 -12.01 10.32 1.89
CA VAL A 46 -12.57 9.38 2.86
C VAL A 46 -12.53 10.01 4.25
N ASP A 47 -13.60 9.82 5.03
CA ASP A 47 -13.65 10.23 6.43
C ASP A 47 -12.86 9.23 7.28
N ILE A 48 -11.69 9.65 7.76
CA ILE A 48 -10.71 8.79 8.44
C ILE A 48 -10.98 8.79 9.93
N ALA A 49 -11.46 7.66 10.47
CA ALA A 49 -11.60 7.44 11.90
C ALA A 49 -10.36 6.73 12.50
N HIS A 50 -9.75 5.80 11.75
CA HIS A 50 -8.55 5.08 12.18
C HIS A 50 -7.73 4.65 10.96
N GLU A 51 -6.41 4.57 11.13
CA GLU A 51 -5.46 4.15 10.11
C GLU A 51 -4.67 2.94 10.58
N ALA A 52 -4.54 1.94 9.73
CA ALA A 52 -3.72 0.75 9.97
C ALA A 52 -2.74 0.55 8.81
N TYR A 53 -1.67 -0.18 9.07
CA TYR A 53 -0.72 -0.66 8.08
C TYR A 53 -0.93 -2.14 7.79
N VAL A 54 -0.91 -2.50 6.53
CA VAL A 54 -0.90 -3.89 6.06
C VAL A 54 0.10 -4.00 4.92
N GLY A 55 1.08 -4.90 5.08
CA GLY A 55 2.07 -5.19 4.05
C GLY A 55 2.38 -6.67 3.95
N ILE A 56 2.83 -7.10 2.77
CA ILE A 56 3.36 -8.42 2.52
C ILE A 56 4.63 -8.29 1.68
N ILE A 57 5.67 -8.99 2.10
CA ILE A 57 6.96 -9.01 1.41
C ILE A 57 7.41 -10.45 1.16
N MET A 58 8.24 -10.63 0.14
CA MET A 58 9.02 -11.87 0.00
C MET A 58 10.26 -11.78 0.90
N ASP A 59 10.25 -12.53 2.01
CA ASP A 59 11.42 -12.61 2.90
C ASP A 59 12.47 -13.55 2.30
N ARG A 60 13.63 -12.99 1.97
CA ARG A 60 14.73 -13.72 1.34
C ARG A 60 15.39 -14.73 2.27
N GLN A 61 15.35 -14.51 3.59
CA GLN A 61 15.95 -15.43 4.57
C GLN A 61 15.13 -16.69 4.72
N THR A 62 13.83 -16.56 4.91
CA THR A 62 12.91 -17.69 5.08
C THR A 62 12.36 -18.21 3.75
N LYS A 63 12.57 -17.48 2.64
CA LYS A 63 12.02 -17.76 1.29
C LYS A 63 10.48 -17.92 1.33
N ARG A 64 9.83 -17.09 2.13
CA ARG A 64 8.38 -17.11 2.34
C ARG A 64 7.79 -15.71 2.18
N ALA A 65 6.55 -15.67 1.77
CA ALA A 65 5.75 -14.46 1.91
C ALA A 65 5.50 -14.20 3.40
N VAL A 66 5.78 -12.97 3.86
CA VAL A 66 5.61 -12.56 5.25
C VAL A 66 4.68 -11.36 5.32
N PHE A 67 3.53 -11.54 5.99
CA PHE A 67 2.69 -10.42 6.37
C PHE A 67 3.32 -9.62 7.50
N MET A 68 3.13 -8.31 7.41
CA MET A 68 3.37 -7.34 8.48
C MET A 68 2.11 -6.50 8.65
N VAL A 69 1.55 -6.45 9.84
CA VAL A 69 0.38 -5.62 10.13
C VAL A 69 0.61 -4.80 11.39
N SER A 70 0.13 -3.56 11.39
CA SER A 70 0.20 -2.67 12.55
C SER A 70 -1.06 -1.82 12.64
N ALA A 71 -1.56 -1.62 13.85
CA ALA A 71 -2.64 -0.67 14.12
C ALA A 71 -2.17 0.80 14.03
N ALA A 72 -0.89 1.05 13.81
CA ALA A 72 -0.32 2.36 13.49
C ALA A 72 -0.11 2.43 11.97
N GLY A 73 -1.00 3.11 11.27
CA GLY A 73 -0.96 3.37 9.84
C GLY A 73 -0.77 4.85 9.51
N GLY A 74 -0.67 5.17 8.21
CA GLY A 74 -0.48 6.54 7.74
C GLY A 74 0.91 7.11 8.03
N ILE A 75 1.81 6.33 8.58
CA ILE A 75 3.19 6.67 8.91
C ILE A 75 4.17 5.68 8.26
N ASP A 76 5.43 6.03 8.27
CA ASP A 76 6.49 5.19 7.73
C ASP A 76 6.67 3.94 8.59
N ILE A 77 6.50 2.75 8.02
CA ILE A 77 6.58 1.49 8.76
C ILE A 77 8.00 1.21 9.27
N GLU A 78 9.02 1.72 8.61
CA GLU A 78 10.41 1.63 9.03
C GLU A 78 10.64 2.43 10.34
N GLU A 79 9.93 3.54 10.51
CA GLU A 79 9.94 4.30 11.76
C GLU A 79 9.28 3.51 12.90
N VAL A 80 8.13 2.87 12.63
CA VAL A 80 7.48 1.96 13.60
C VAL A 80 8.39 0.79 13.95
N ALA A 81 9.06 0.20 12.95
CA ALA A 81 9.97 -0.94 13.16
C ALA A 81 11.18 -0.58 14.01
N ARG A 82 11.67 0.67 13.91
CA ARG A 82 12.80 1.17 14.70
C ARG A 82 12.40 1.52 16.13
N ASP A 83 11.28 2.25 16.29
CA ASP A 83 10.93 2.91 17.55
C ASP A 83 9.98 2.07 18.42
N THR A 84 9.10 1.26 17.80
CA THR A 84 8.10 0.43 18.49
C THR A 84 7.86 -0.89 17.74
N PRO A 85 8.89 -1.75 17.61
CA PRO A 85 8.81 -2.98 16.81
C PRO A 85 7.74 -3.97 17.30
N GLU A 86 7.37 -3.90 18.58
CA GLU A 86 6.30 -4.72 19.18
C GLU A 86 4.90 -4.41 18.63
N LYS A 87 4.72 -3.26 17.96
CA LYS A 87 3.46 -2.90 17.28
C LYS A 87 3.31 -3.55 15.92
N ILE A 88 4.36 -4.16 15.40
CA ILE A 88 4.33 -4.86 14.12
C ILE A 88 4.15 -6.35 14.36
N HIS A 89 3.00 -6.88 13.95
CA HIS A 89 2.73 -8.31 13.99
C HIS A 89 3.10 -8.94 12.67
N LYS A 90 3.93 -10.00 12.71
CA LYS A 90 4.43 -10.71 11.55
C LYS A 90 3.85 -12.12 11.47
N LEU A 91 3.59 -12.59 10.24
CA LEU A 91 3.17 -13.95 9.96
C LEU A 91 3.80 -14.41 8.67
N ALA A 92 4.64 -15.46 8.75
CA ALA A 92 5.15 -16.15 7.58
C ALA A 92 4.09 -17.12 7.04
N VAL A 93 3.81 -17.02 5.75
CA VAL A 93 2.83 -17.86 5.06
C VAL A 93 3.54 -19.12 4.51
N ASP A 94 2.93 -20.28 4.69
CA ASP A 94 3.42 -21.50 4.08
C ASP A 94 3.18 -21.45 2.55
N PRO A 95 4.21 -21.66 1.72
CA PRO A 95 4.08 -21.51 0.26
C PRO A 95 3.18 -22.58 -0.38
N PHE A 96 2.97 -23.74 0.26
CA PHE A 96 2.09 -24.79 -0.25
C PHE A 96 0.65 -24.63 0.17
N LEU A 97 0.42 -24.18 1.41
CA LEU A 97 -0.93 -24.02 1.97
C LEU A 97 -1.52 -22.65 1.66
N GLY A 98 -0.67 -21.66 1.39
CA GLY A 98 -1.09 -20.27 1.25
C GLY A 98 -1.57 -19.66 2.56
N LEU A 99 -2.17 -18.47 2.49
CA LEU A 99 -2.76 -17.81 3.65
C LEU A 99 -4.07 -18.51 4.05
N LEU A 100 -4.05 -19.17 5.19
CA LEU A 100 -5.23 -19.86 5.72
C LEU A 100 -6.26 -18.87 6.31
N PRO A 101 -7.57 -19.16 6.23
CA PRO A 101 -8.62 -18.27 6.76
C PRO A 101 -8.49 -17.94 8.25
N ASN A 102 -7.99 -18.86 9.06
CA ASN A 102 -7.72 -18.62 10.48
C ASN A 102 -6.54 -17.68 10.70
N GLN A 103 -5.51 -17.74 9.85
CA GLN A 103 -4.36 -16.84 9.88
C GLN A 103 -4.76 -15.41 9.49
N ALA A 104 -5.56 -15.25 8.43
CA ALA A 104 -6.10 -13.96 8.02
C ALA A 104 -6.93 -13.32 9.15
N ARG A 105 -7.81 -14.11 9.80
CA ARG A 105 -8.58 -13.64 10.96
C ARG A 105 -7.68 -13.28 12.15
N MET A 106 -6.66 -14.09 12.44
CA MET A 106 -5.73 -13.81 13.53
C MET A 106 -5.01 -12.47 13.31
N LEU A 107 -4.51 -12.20 12.12
CA LEU A 107 -3.90 -10.90 11.77
C LEU A 107 -4.92 -9.76 11.87
N ALA A 108 -6.15 -9.96 11.39
CA ALA A 108 -7.20 -8.96 11.44
C ALA A 108 -7.54 -8.56 12.88
N PHE A 109 -7.57 -9.50 13.82
CA PHE A 109 -7.79 -9.22 15.25
C PHE A 109 -6.59 -8.55 15.95
N LYS A 110 -5.40 -8.54 15.31
CA LYS A 110 -4.29 -7.68 15.76
C LYS A 110 -4.50 -6.21 15.41
N LEU A 111 -5.32 -5.94 14.40
CA LEU A 111 -5.64 -4.58 13.95
C LEU A 111 -6.93 -4.05 14.58
N TYR A 112 -7.93 -4.89 14.73
CA TYR A 112 -9.29 -4.48 15.09
C TYR A 112 -9.90 -5.40 16.15
N VAL A 113 -10.47 -4.79 17.19
CA VAL A 113 -11.18 -5.51 18.25
C VAL A 113 -12.62 -5.86 17.81
N ASP A 114 -13.26 -4.99 17.02
CA ASP A 114 -14.62 -5.22 16.51
C ASP A 114 -14.63 -6.37 15.49
N PRO A 115 -15.41 -7.45 15.75
CA PRO A 115 -15.46 -8.61 14.86
C PRO A 115 -15.97 -8.31 13.44
N LYS A 116 -16.82 -7.28 13.26
CA LYS A 116 -17.33 -6.89 11.94
C LYS A 116 -16.21 -6.26 11.11
N ILE A 117 -15.44 -5.35 11.72
CA ILE A 117 -14.29 -4.70 11.08
C ILE A 117 -13.18 -5.72 10.84
N ALA A 118 -12.87 -6.57 11.84
CA ALA A 118 -11.90 -7.66 11.68
C ALA A 118 -12.30 -8.64 10.56
N GLY A 119 -13.60 -8.90 10.38
CA GLY A 119 -14.10 -9.72 9.27
C GLY A 119 -13.86 -9.10 7.90
N GLN A 120 -14.00 -7.78 7.77
CA GLN A 120 -13.66 -7.05 6.54
C GLN A 120 -12.15 -7.09 6.31
N ALA A 121 -11.35 -6.82 7.36
CA ALA A 121 -9.90 -6.84 7.28
C ALA A 121 -9.38 -8.22 6.84
N ALA A 122 -9.91 -9.31 7.38
CA ALA A 122 -9.52 -10.66 6.98
C ALA A 122 -9.75 -10.94 5.49
N LYS A 123 -10.83 -10.40 4.90
CA LYS A 123 -11.07 -10.49 3.45
C LYS A 123 -10.04 -9.69 2.67
N ILE A 124 -9.73 -8.46 3.10
CA ILE A 124 -8.72 -7.62 2.46
C ILE A 124 -7.34 -8.29 2.51
N LEU A 125 -6.95 -8.85 3.66
CA LEU A 125 -5.70 -9.59 3.81
C LEU A 125 -5.61 -10.78 2.84
N THR A 126 -6.72 -11.52 2.69
CA THR A 126 -6.77 -12.64 1.74
C THR A 126 -6.66 -12.16 0.30
N GLN A 127 -7.34 -11.08 -0.07
CA GLN A 127 -7.26 -10.48 -1.41
C GLN A 127 -5.85 -9.95 -1.69
N LEU A 128 -5.22 -9.26 -0.73
CA LEU A 128 -3.86 -8.76 -0.86
C LEU A 128 -2.86 -9.90 -1.08
N TYR A 129 -3.03 -11.02 -0.34
CA TYR A 129 -2.21 -12.21 -0.55
C TYR A 129 -2.35 -12.77 -1.95
N ASN A 130 -3.58 -12.95 -2.43
CA ASN A 130 -3.83 -13.46 -3.78
C ASN A 130 -3.22 -12.53 -4.84
N THR A 131 -3.44 -11.22 -4.71
CA THR A 131 -2.85 -10.23 -5.61
C THR A 131 -1.33 -10.31 -5.59
N PHE A 132 -0.70 -10.41 -4.41
CA PHE A 132 0.74 -10.53 -4.26
C PHE A 132 1.31 -11.76 -4.98
N ILE A 133 0.67 -12.93 -4.82
CA ILE A 133 1.11 -14.18 -5.45
C ILE A 133 0.83 -14.18 -6.96
N GLU A 134 -0.38 -13.78 -7.36
CA GLU A 134 -0.80 -13.80 -8.76
C GLU A 134 -0.03 -12.82 -9.65
N SER A 135 0.52 -11.75 -9.06
CA SER A 135 1.32 -10.74 -9.79
C SER A 135 2.82 -11.00 -9.70
N ASP A 136 3.27 -12.09 -9.08
CA ASP A 136 4.69 -12.31 -8.77
C ASP A 136 5.31 -11.08 -8.08
N ALA A 137 4.60 -10.48 -7.11
CA ALA A 137 5.08 -9.30 -6.42
C ALA A 137 6.17 -9.64 -5.38
N SER A 138 7.11 -8.74 -5.19
CA SER A 138 8.13 -8.79 -4.11
C SER A 138 7.70 -8.00 -2.87
N LEU A 139 6.81 -7.02 -3.05
CA LEU A 139 6.16 -6.23 -2.01
C LEU A 139 4.75 -5.86 -2.47
N ALA A 140 3.79 -5.93 -1.55
CA ALA A 140 2.49 -5.27 -1.69
C ALA A 140 2.08 -4.71 -0.34
N GLU A 141 1.69 -3.43 -0.28
CA GLU A 141 1.26 -2.79 0.96
C GLU A 141 0.05 -1.88 0.75
N ILE A 142 -0.73 -1.75 1.81
CA ILE A 142 -1.80 -0.77 1.95
C ILE A 142 -1.43 0.11 3.15
N ASN A 143 -1.12 1.38 2.89
CA ASN A 143 -0.71 2.32 3.93
C ASN A 143 -1.17 3.75 3.60
N PRO A 144 -2.32 4.17 4.19
CA PRO A 144 -3.09 3.49 5.21
C PRO A 144 -4.22 2.57 4.70
N LEU A 145 -4.54 1.53 5.49
CA LEU A 145 -5.84 0.89 5.50
C LEU A 145 -6.72 1.68 6.47
N VAL A 146 -7.68 2.41 5.92
CA VAL A 146 -8.52 3.35 6.67
C VAL A 146 -9.80 2.68 7.14
N THR A 147 -10.17 2.93 8.41
CA THR A 147 -11.53 2.68 8.90
C THR A 147 -12.28 4.00 8.91
N THR A 148 -13.45 4.04 8.28
CA THR A 148 -14.35 5.19 8.28
C THR A 148 -15.22 5.24 9.52
N SER A 149 -15.84 6.38 9.81
CA SER A 149 -16.72 6.57 10.97
C SER A 149 -17.94 5.65 10.97
N ASP A 150 -18.38 5.15 9.80
CA ASP A 150 -19.45 4.17 9.63
C ASP A 150 -18.96 2.71 9.69
N GLY A 151 -17.66 2.48 9.98
CA GLY A 151 -17.08 1.16 10.18
C GLY A 151 -16.74 0.41 8.89
N GLN A 152 -16.61 1.10 7.75
CA GLN A 152 -16.13 0.50 6.51
C GLN A 152 -14.61 0.57 6.44
N LEU A 153 -13.99 -0.40 5.74
CA LEU A 153 -12.55 -0.40 5.47
C LEU A 153 -12.28 0.02 4.03
N TRP A 154 -11.30 0.92 3.87
CA TRP A 154 -10.85 1.44 2.58
C TRP A 154 -9.33 1.33 2.44
N ALA A 155 -8.88 0.75 1.34
CA ALA A 155 -7.49 0.85 0.91
C ALA A 155 -7.32 2.20 0.19
N VAL A 156 -6.77 3.19 0.89
CA VAL A 156 -6.68 4.56 0.38
C VAL A 156 -5.43 4.77 -0.47
N ASP A 157 -4.32 4.16 -0.07
CA ASP A 157 -3.09 4.13 -0.85
C ASP A 157 -2.51 2.72 -0.84
N GLY A 158 -2.06 2.29 -2.01
CA GLY A 158 -1.43 0.99 -2.20
C GLY A 158 -0.11 1.15 -2.93
N LYS A 159 0.88 0.36 -2.54
CA LYS A 159 2.16 0.27 -3.22
C LYS A 159 2.45 -1.20 -3.51
N MET A 160 2.96 -1.44 -4.71
CA MET A 160 3.28 -2.79 -5.16
C MET A 160 4.55 -2.78 -5.98
N ASN A 161 5.47 -3.69 -5.66
CA ASN A 161 6.67 -3.92 -6.44
C ASN A 161 6.55 -5.32 -7.06
N ILE A 162 6.61 -5.39 -8.37
CA ILE A 162 6.60 -6.64 -9.12
C ILE A 162 8.03 -7.14 -9.24
N ASP A 163 8.23 -8.45 -9.27
CA ASP A 163 9.53 -9.02 -9.60
C ASP A 163 9.79 -8.85 -11.10
N ASP A 164 10.82 -8.07 -11.46
CA ASP A 164 11.17 -7.80 -12.85
C ASP A 164 11.46 -9.08 -13.62
N ASN A 165 12.01 -10.11 -12.96
CA ASN A 165 12.24 -11.42 -13.58
C ASN A 165 10.94 -12.16 -13.95
N ALA A 166 9.80 -11.74 -13.43
CA ALA A 166 8.49 -12.33 -13.71
C ALA A 166 7.67 -11.53 -14.74
N LEU A 167 8.07 -10.31 -15.12
CA LEU A 167 7.32 -9.44 -16.03
C LEU A 167 6.99 -10.09 -17.36
N PHE A 168 7.81 -11.03 -17.85
CA PHE A 168 7.51 -11.77 -19.08
C PHE A 168 6.19 -12.55 -19.03
N LYS A 169 5.68 -12.87 -17.83
CA LYS A 169 4.37 -13.52 -17.61
C LYS A 169 3.22 -12.50 -17.53
N HIS A 170 3.51 -11.23 -17.23
CA HIS A 170 2.57 -10.17 -16.91
C HIS A 170 2.66 -9.01 -17.90
N LYS A 171 2.30 -9.27 -19.16
CA LYS A 171 2.39 -8.28 -20.26
C LYS A 171 1.52 -7.05 -20.05
N ASP A 172 0.42 -7.20 -19.35
CA ASP A 172 -0.48 -6.12 -18.94
C ASP A 172 0.18 -5.20 -17.89
N ILE A 173 0.91 -5.76 -16.95
CA ILE A 173 1.68 -5.00 -15.94
C ILE A 173 2.90 -4.35 -16.60
N GLU A 174 3.62 -5.08 -17.45
CA GLU A 174 4.76 -4.54 -18.20
C GLU A 174 4.35 -3.30 -19.02
N ALA A 175 3.16 -3.33 -19.61
CA ALA A 175 2.63 -2.20 -20.38
C ALA A 175 2.29 -0.96 -19.53
N MET A 176 2.23 -1.08 -18.20
CA MET A 176 2.00 0.03 -17.26
C MET A 176 3.30 0.72 -16.83
N ARG A 177 4.48 0.22 -17.26
CA ARG A 177 5.76 0.86 -16.93
C ARG A 177 5.81 2.28 -17.48
N ASP A 178 6.28 3.20 -16.64
CA ASP A 178 6.50 4.60 -17.00
C ASP A 178 8.02 4.85 -17.06
N LEU A 179 8.57 4.65 -18.26
CA LEU A 179 10.00 4.76 -18.52
C LEU A 179 10.56 6.18 -18.28
N GLU A 180 9.70 7.21 -18.22
CA GLU A 180 10.13 8.59 -17.97
C GLU A 180 10.50 8.84 -16.51
N VAL A 181 10.04 7.99 -15.58
CA VAL A 181 10.30 8.11 -14.12
C VAL A 181 11.20 7.00 -13.59
N GLU A 182 11.61 6.06 -14.44
CA GLU A 182 12.59 5.02 -14.07
C GLU A 182 14.02 5.59 -14.11
N GLU A 183 14.88 5.09 -13.22
CA GLU A 183 16.30 5.46 -13.29
C GLU A 183 16.94 4.88 -14.56
N PRO A 184 17.85 5.64 -15.24
CA PRO A 184 18.49 5.17 -16.47
C PRO A 184 19.17 3.80 -16.36
N THR A 185 19.68 3.47 -15.17
CA THR A 185 20.31 2.18 -14.88
C THR A 185 19.33 1.00 -14.81
N GLU A 186 18.03 1.27 -14.58
CA GLU A 186 16.98 0.26 -14.58
C GLU A 186 16.40 0.02 -15.98
N VAL A 187 16.53 1.00 -16.85
CA VAL A 187 16.05 0.91 -18.27
C VAL A 187 17.03 0.14 -19.15
N GLU A 188 18.33 0.13 -18.80
CA GLU A 188 19.39 -0.54 -19.59
C GLU A 188 19.63 -2.00 -19.17
N ALA A 189 18.98 -2.50 -18.12
CA ALA A 189 19.13 -3.87 -17.60
C ALA A 189 18.05 -4.81 -18.15
#